data_19caecb185364220560597983d5aee34
#
_entry.id   19caecb185364220560597983d5aee34
#
_cell.length_a   1.000
_cell.length_b   1.000
_cell.length_c   1.000
_cell.angle_alpha   90.00
_cell.angle_beta   90.00
_cell.angle_gamma   90.00
#
_symmetry.space_group_name_H-M   'P 1'
#
loop_
_entity.id
_entity.type
_entity.pdbx_description
1 polymer ?
#
loop_
_entity_poly.entity_id
_entity_poly.type
_entity_poly.pdbx_seq_one_letter_code
_entity_poly.pdbx_strand_id
1 'polypeptide(L)'
;MTSIRNFVILLRCGMGLKTKEGQRPMPDVDGEQEWQQMMRIAKKQAVQGVVERGIRLMPEEQRPPRKINMAAMMEEAGMPCCILKGQGIALTYPDPTARVPGDIDVWVMAPPKQVIAFARKAQPDAFACYHHVEYVKCDGIEVELHYRPAFLNNLIYNRRLQQWFLSEAAAQRERRVELPNGAGIVSVPTNAFNRIFLMVHIMNHVIHDGMGMRQMMDYYFLLRQGFTEEERQHDVQLLRQFGLYDITVAVMFVMRQLFAMPKRYLLVPPDERRGTFLMNEILYGGNFGQYDPQSIQANTPWRKNMLRLKRDWRLLTIFPSECLWEPIFRWWHFFWRQLH
;
A
#
# COMPACT_ATOMS: atom_id res chain seq x y z
N MET A 1 -15.18 22.84 25.92
CA MET A 1 -14.17 22.56 26.98
C MET A 1 -14.10 21.05 27.29
N THR A 2 -15.20 20.30 27.22
CA THR A 2 -15.26 18.87 27.53
C THR A 2 -14.31 18.03 26.68
N SER A 3 -14.27 18.21 25.38
CA SER A 3 -13.38 17.43 24.47
C SER A 3 -11.89 17.59 24.76
N ILE A 4 -11.43 18.77 25.20
CA ILE A 4 -10.03 18.97 25.58
C ILE A 4 -9.73 18.22 26.88
N ARG A 5 -10.65 18.25 27.84
CA ARG A 5 -10.50 17.51 29.10
C ARG A 5 -10.43 16.02 28.83
N ASN A 6 -11.35 15.49 28.05
CA ASN A 6 -11.41 14.06 27.69
C ASN A 6 -10.18 13.65 26.87
N PHE A 7 -9.71 14.49 25.94
CA PHE A 7 -8.45 14.29 25.23
C PHE A 7 -7.26 14.15 26.20
N VAL A 8 -7.12 15.04 27.19
CA VAL A 8 -6.03 14.97 28.17
C VAL A 8 -6.12 13.72 29.03
N ILE A 9 -7.34 13.32 29.43
CA ILE A 9 -7.57 12.09 30.19
C ILE A 9 -7.13 10.87 29.35
N LEU A 10 -7.54 10.81 28.09
CA LEU A 10 -7.19 9.72 27.17
C LEU A 10 -5.69 9.68 26.87
N LEU A 11 -5.05 10.85 26.71
CA LEU A 11 -3.61 10.96 26.56
C LEU A 11 -2.88 10.37 27.78
N ARG A 12 -3.31 10.73 28.99
CA ARG A 12 -2.76 10.19 30.24
C ARG A 12 -2.93 8.68 30.34
N CYS A 13 -4.09 8.16 29.95
CA CYS A 13 -4.33 6.73 29.87
C CYS A 13 -3.32 6.05 28.93
N GLY A 14 -3.12 6.59 27.73
CA GLY A 14 -2.16 6.09 26.74
C GLY A 14 -0.71 6.16 27.20
N MET A 15 -0.36 7.14 28.03
CA MET A 15 0.96 7.26 28.67
C MET A 15 1.15 6.25 29.81
N GLY A 16 0.10 5.55 30.24
CA GLY A 16 0.15 4.61 31.38
C GLY A 16 0.11 5.30 32.76
N LEU A 17 -0.25 6.60 32.82
CA LEU A 17 -0.37 7.32 34.08
C LEU A 17 -1.62 6.82 34.84
N LYS A 18 -1.50 6.81 36.17
CA LYS A 18 -2.61 6.42 37.07
C LYS A 18 -3.14 7.63 37.83
N THR A 19 -4.38 7.53 38.29
CA THR A 19 -4.98 8.51 39.24
C THR A 19 -4.30 8.39 40.59
N LYS A 20 -4.61 9.31 41.53
CA LYS A 20 -4.14 9.24 42.91
C LYS A 20 -4.55 7.94 43.60
N GLU A 21 -5.69 7.38 43.22
CA GLU A 21 -6.25 6.10 43.70
C GLU A 21 -5.64 4.87 42.98
N GLY A 22 -4.66 5.06 42.11
CA GLY A 22 -3.99 3.98 41.37
C GLY A 22 -4.76 3.42 40.18
N GLN A 23 -5.91 4.01 39.84
CA GLN A 23 -6.76 3.60 38.70
C GLN A 23 -6.26 4.22 37.39
N ARG A 24 -6.65 3.65 36.25
CA ARG A 24 -6.42 4.27 34.96
C ARG A 24 -7.42 5.39 34.74
N PRO A 25 -6.98 6.60 34.33
CA PRO A 25 -7.90 7.66 33.97
C PRO A 25 -8.67 7.28 32.71
N MET A 26 -10.00 7.34 32.77
CA MET A 26 -10.89 7.06 31.64
C MET A 26 -11.66 8.31 31.26
N PRO A 27 -11.72 8.67 29.95
CA PRO A 27 -12.55 9.79 29.50
C PRO A 27 -14.01 9.34 29.47
N ASP A 28 -14.91 10.27 29.77
CA ASP A 28 -16.35 10.11 29.58
C ASP A 28 -16.74 10.87 28.30
N VAL A 29 -16.83 10.15 27.18
CA VAL A 29 -17.00 10.74 25.85
C VAL A 29 -18.43 10.60 25.38
N ASP A 30 -19.07 11.72 25.09
CA ASP A 30 -20.45 11.80 24.65
C ASP A 30 -20.54 11.92 23.12
N GLY A 31 -20.64 10.77 22.48
CA GLY A 31 -20.95 10.66 21.06
C GLY A 31 -19.77 10.83 20.09
N GLU A 32 -20.05 10.59 18.81
CA GLU A 32 -19.07 10.53 17.75
C GLU A 32 -18.37 11.89 17.47
N GLN A 33 -19.11 12.98 17.60
CA GLN A 33 -18.55 14.33 17.34
C GLN A 33 -17.40 14.67 18.30
N GLU A 34 -17.52 14.27 19.56
CA GLU A 34 -16.48 14.50 20.56
C GLU A 34 -15.25 13.65 20.27
N TRP A 35 -15.42 12.37 19.87
CA TRP A 35 -14.34 11.51 19.40
C TRP A 35 -13.58 12.13 18.23
N GLN A 36 -14.29 12.62 17.21
CA GLN A 36 -13.68 13.27 16.06
C GLN A 36 -12.88 14.51 16.46
N GLN A 37 -13.39 15.30 17.41
CA GLN A 37 -12.68 16.48 17.89
C GLN A 37 -11.41 16.11 18.67
N MET A 38 -11.46 15.10 19.52
CA MET A 38 -10.29 14.59 20.25
C MET A 38 -9.22 14.05 19.29
N MET A 39 -9.63 13.31 18.23
CA MET A 39 -8.69 12.81 17.23
C MET A 39 -8.07 13.93 16.39
N ARG A 40 -8.81 15.02 16.08
CA ARG A 40 -8.25 16.22 15.45
C ARG A 40 -7.19 16.88 16.33
N ILE A 41 -7.43 16.97 17.63
CA ILE A 41 -6.45 17.51 18.60
C ILE A 41 -5.21 16.61 18.63
N ALA A 42 -5.39 15.28 18.71
CA ALA A 42 -4.30 14.31 18.70
C ALA A 42 -3.40 14.46 17.45
N LYS A 43 -4.03 14.62 16.28
CA LYS A 43 -3.34 14.86 15.02
C LYS A 43 -2.56 16.16 15.02
N LYS A 44 -3.20 17.26 15.47
CA LYS A 44 -2.58 18.58 15.54
C LYS A 44 -1.38 18.61 16.48
N GLN A 45 -1.41 17.80 17.54
CA GLN A 45 -0.35 17.72 18.56
C GLN A 45 0.66 16.60 18.29
N ALA A 46 0.52 15.85 17.16
CA ALA A 46 1.38 14.71 16.79
C ALA A 46 1.46 13.59 17.86
N VAL A 47 0.38 13.40 18.64
CA VAL A 47 0.31 12.39 19.73
C VAL A 47 -0.70 11.28 19.46
N GLN A 48 -1.06 11.06 18.19
CA GLN A 48 -2.07 10.07 17.76
C GLN A 48 -1.78 8.66 18.29
N GLY A 49 -0.55 8.18 18.21
CA GLY A 49 -0.17 6.84 18.68
C GLY A 49 -0.38 6.67 20.19
N VAL A 50 -0.15 7.71 21.00
CA VAL A 50 -0.40 7.67 22.44
C VAL A 50 -1.90 7.65 22.73
N VAL A 51 -2.68 8.45 22.00
CA VAL A 51 -4.15 8.51 22.14
C VAL A 51 -4.77 7.16 21.70
N GLU A 52 -4.34 6.58 20.59
CA GLU A 52 -4.79 5.25 20.14
C GLU A 52 -4.48 4.16 21.18
N ARG A 53 -3.30 4.20 21.80
CA ARG A 53 -2.99 3.31 22.91
C ARG A 53 -3.96 3.52 24.08
N GLY A 54 -4.33 4.77 24.40
CA GLY A 54 -5.32 5.09 25.40
C GLY A 54 -6.68 4.46 25.09
N ILE A 55 -7.16 4.59 23.86
CA ILE A 55 -8.42 3.98 23.37
C ILE A 55 -8.39 2.46 23.53
N ARG A 56 -7.29 1.80 23.16
CA ARG A 56 -7.15 0.34 23.31
C ARG A 56 -7.23 -0.14 24.76
N LEU A 57 -6.88 0.72 25.71
CA LEU A 57 -6.92 0.42 27.14
C LEU A 57 -8.29 0.67 27.77
N MET A 58 -9.25 1.28 27.06
CA MET A 58 -10.61 1.49 27.50
C MET A 58 -11.45 0.19 27.39
N PRO A 59 -12.51 0.03 28.22
CA PRO A 59 -13.53 -0.99 28.03
C PRO A 59 -14.12 -0.90 26.60
N GLU A 60 -14.45 -2.04 25.99
CA GLU A 60 -14.88 -2.09 24.59
C GLU A 60 -16.15 -1.26 24.35
N GLU A 61 -17.06 -1.22 25.28
CA GLU A 61 -18.33 -0.48 25.22
C GLU A 61 -18.13 1.04 25.21
N GLN A 62 -17.00 1.53 25.71
CA GLN A 62 -16.66 2.95 25.81
C GLN A 62 -15.74 3.43 24.70
N ARG A 63 -15.30 2.52 23.82
CA ARG A 63 -14.45 2.89 22.68
C ARG A 63 -15.27 3.63 21.61
N PRO A 64 -14.62 4.47 20.79
CA PRO A 64 -15.30 5.06 19.64
C PRO A 64 -15.93 3.95 18.80
N PRO A 65 -17.08 4.22 18.15
CA PRO A 65 -17.68 3.27 17.22
C PRO A 65 -16.62 2.83 16.22
N ARG A 66 -16.58 1.51 15.96
CA ARG A 66 -15.59 0.91 15.04
C ARG A 66 -15.61 1.66 13.74
N LYS A 67 -14.43 2.11 13.32
CA LYS A 67 -14.21 2.73 12.03
C LYS A 67 -14.82 1.87 10.93
N ILE A 68 -15.39 2.52 9.93
CA ILE A 68 -16.01 1.91 8.76
C ILE A 68 -15.16 0.74 8.27
N ASN A 69 -15.69 -0.48 8.36
CA ASN A 69 -15.03 -1.64 7.77
C ASN A 69 -15.29 -1.60 6.26
N MET A 70 -14.33 -1.08 5.50
CA MET A 70 -14.43 -0.95 4.05
C MET A 70 -14.78 -2.27 3.36
N ALA A 71 -14.27 -3.41 3.88
CA ALA A 71 -14.60 -4.72 3.34
C ALA A 71 -16.09 -5.06 3.52
N ALA A 72 -16.65 -4.81 4.70
CA ALA A 72 -18.08 -5.01 4.95
C ALA A 72 -18.95 -4.11 4.07
N MET A 73 -18.57 -2.84 3.91
CA MET A 73 -19.26 -1.89 3.05
C MET A 73 -19.29 -2.32 1.57
N MET A 74 -18.19 -2.89 1.07
CA MET A 74 -18.13 -3.43 -0.29
C MET A 74 -18.97 -4.71 -0.42
N GLU A 75 -18.94 -5.59 0.57
CA GLU A 75 -19.76 -6.81 0.60
C GLU A 75 -21.26 -6.47 0.62
N GLU A 76 -21.70 -5.49 1.42
CA GLU A 76 -23.07 -4.98 1.45
C GLU A 76 -23.50 -4.35 0.10
N ALA A 77 -22.58 -3.73 -0.60
CA ALA A 77 -22.83 -3.21 -1.95
C ALA A 77 -22.80 -4.30 -3.04
N GLY A 78 -22.65 -5.58 -2.67
CA GLY A 78 -22.57 -6.71 -3.61
C GLY A 78 -21.29 -6.74 -4.43
N MET A 79 -20.25 -6.07 -3.97
CA MET A 79 -18.93 -5.99 -4.62
C MET A 79 -17.87 -6.74 -3.80
N PRO A 80 -17.57 -8.00 -4.14
CA PRO A 80 -16.52 -8.76 -3.47
C PRO A 80 -15.20 -8.01 -3.51
N CYS A 81 -14.45 -8.02 -2.40
CA CYS A 81 -13.18 -7.30 -2.34
C CYS A 81 -12.12 -8.03 -1.51
N CYS A 82 -10.89 -7.52 -1.62
CA CYS A 82 -9.77 -7.98 -0.81
C CYS A 82 -8.85 -6.77 -0.55
N ILE A 83 -8.31 -6.68 0.67
CA ILE A 83 -7.41 -5.59 1.06
C ILE A 83 -6.01 -5.89 0.55
N LEU A 84 -5.53 -5.05 -0.36
CA LEU A 84 -4.18 -5.17 -0.91
C LEU A 84 -3.14 -4.58 0.05
N LYS A 85 -1.91 -5.06 -0.04
CA LYS A 85 -0.77 -4.49 0.72
C LYS A 85 -1.07 -4.30 2.23
N GLY A 86 -0.86 -3.11 2.75
CA GLY A 86 -1.24 -2.57 4.05
C GLY A 86 -1.29 -3.59 5.18
N GLN A 87 -2.49 -3.81 5.67
CA GLN A 87 -2.75 -4.66 6.82
C GLN A 87 -2.40 -6.13 6.58
N GLY A 88 -2.68 -6.65 5.36
CA GLY A 88 -2.35 -8.04 5.00
C GLY A 88 -0.85 -8.33 5.03
N ILE A 89 -0.04 -7.40 4.53
CA ILE A 89 1.43 -7.53 4.56
C ILE A 89 1.97 -7.29 5.96
N ALA A 90 1.37 -6.39 6.75
CA ALA A 90 1.80 -6.16 8.13
C ALA A 90 1.78 -7.45 8.96
N LEU A 91 0.87 -8.39 8.68
CA LEU A 91 0.82 -9.70 9.35
C LEU A 91 2.04 -10.58 9.09
N THR A 92 2.86 -10.28 8.09
CA THR A 92 4.11 -10.99 7.82
C THR A 92 5.28 -10.49 8.68
N TYR A 93 5.15 -9.30 9.28
CA TYR A 93 6.15 -8.73 10.18
C TYR A 93 6.13 -9.42 11.55
N PRO A 94 7.27 -9.53 12.24
CA PRO A 94 7.32 -10.02 13.63
C PRO A 94 6.41 -9.23 14.57
N ASP A 95 6.33 -7.91 14.35
CA ASP A 95 5.37 -7.01 14.99
C ASP A 95 4.62 -6.24 13.88
N PRO A 96 3.35 -6.55 13.62
CA PRO A 96 2.55 -5.88 12.62
C PRO A 96 2.45 -4.34 12.81
N THR A 97 2.62 -3.85 14.04
CA THR A 97 2.56 -2.42 14.35
C THR A 97 3.82 -1.66 13.95
N ALA A 98 4.92 -2.36 13.70
CA ALA A 98 6.17 -1.75 13.22
C ALA A 98 6.08 -1.32 11.75
N ARG A 99 5.11 -1.84 10.98
CA ARG A 99 4.90 -1.41 9.60
C ARG A 99 4.22 -0.03 9.58
N VAL A 100 4.91 0.95 8.99
CA VAL A 100 4.35 2.30 8.80
C VAL A 100 3.13 2.20 7.89
N PRO A 101 1.95 2.68 8.33
CA PRO A 101 0.74 2.69 7.52
C PRO A 101 0.88 3.67 6.34
N GLY A 102 0.11 3.43 5.29
CA GLY A 102 -0.08 4.32 4.14
C GLY A 102 -1.56 4.41 3.82
N ASP A 103 -1.87 4.53 2.55
CA ASP A 103 -3.19 4.40 1.96
C ASP A 103 -3.83 3.01 2.20
N ILE A 104 -5.15 2.96 2.07
CA ILE A 104 -5.91 1.72 2.12
C ILE A 104 -6.29 1.35 0.70
N ASP A 105 -5.61 0.34 0.16
CA ASP A 105 -5.89 -0.21 -1.16
C ASP A 105 -6.91 -1.35 -1.07
N VAL A 106 -8.06 -1.19 -1.68
CA VAL A 106 -9.12 -2.20 -1.70
C VAL A 106 -9.31 -2.71 -3.13
N TRP A 107 -8.92 -3.94 -3.41
CA TRP A 107 -9.23 -4.57 -4.69
C TRP A 107 -10.69 -4.99 -4.72
N VAL A 108 -11.49 -4.26 -5.48
CA VAL A 108 -12.91 -4.51 -5.71
C VAL A 108 -13.06 -5.34 -6.98
N MET A 109 -13.56 -6.56 -6.84
CA MET A 109 -13.69 -7.55 -7.92
C MET A 109 -14.97 -7.31 -8.73
N ALA A 110 -15.09 -6.09 -9.29
CA ALA A 110 -16.23 -5.65 -10.08
C ALA A 110 -15.76 -4.85 -11.31
N PRO A 111 -16.59 -4.69 -12.34
CA PRO A 111 -16.25 -3.90 -13.52
C PRO A 111 -15.89 -2.45 -13.17
N PRO A 112 -14.89 -1.83 -13.85
CA PRO A 112 -14.45 -0.46 -13.57
C PRO A 112 -15.59 0.56 -13.50
N LYS A 113 -16.53 0.50 -14.44
CA LYS A 113 -17.69 1.41 -14.46
C LYS A 113 -18.53 1.34 -13.19
N GLN A 114 -18.73 0.14 -12.65
CA GLN A 114 -19.52 -0.07 -11.42
C GLN A 114 -18.78 0.52 -10.21
N VAL A 115 -17.48 0.28 -10.08
CA VAL A 115 -16.65 0.78 -8.96
C VAL A 115 -16.55 2.30 -9.02
N ILE A 116 -16.32 2.88 -10.21
CA ILE A 116 -16.28 4.34 -10.40
C ILE A 116 -17.63 4.97 -10.06
N ALA A 117 -18.74 4.39 -10.52
CA ALA A 117 -20.07 4.89 -10.21
C ALA A 117 -20.38 4.82 -8.71
N PHE A 118 -19.92 3.76 -8.02
CA PHE A 118 -20.04 3.64 -6.57
C PHE A 118 -19.25 4.74 -5.85
N ALA A 119 -17.99 4.96 -6.22
CA ALA A 119 -17.15 5.99 -5.62
C ALA A 119 -17.73 7.39 -5.83
N ARG A 120 -18.20 7.70 -7.04
CA ARG A 120 -18.78 9.01 -7.39
C ARG A 120 -20.14 9.30 -6.74
N LYS A 121 -20.86 8.29 -6.23
CA LYS A 121 -22.04 8.54 -5.38
C LYS A 121 -21.65 9.19 -4.05
N ALA A 122 -20.51 8.83 -3.50
CA ALA A 122 -20.02 9.39 -2.24
C ALA A 122 -19.18 10.67 -2.45
N GLN A 123 -18.43 10.72 -3.57
CA GLN A 123 -17.56 11.83 -3.94
C GLN A 123 -17.69 12.07 -5.46
N PRO A 124 -18.57 13.00 -5.91
CA PRO A 124 -18.88 13.21 -7.34
C PRO A 124 -17.67 13.52 -8.23
N ASP A 125 -16.65 14.18 -7.67
CA ASP A 125 -15.40 14.57 -8.33
C ASP A 125 -14.26 13.57 -8.11
N ALA A 126 -14.57 12.34 -7.62
CA ALA A 126 -13.55 11.30 -7.38
C ALA A 126 -12.71 11.06 -8.63
N PHE A 127 -11.39 11.22 -8.46
CA PHE A 127 -10.44 11.01 -9.53
C PHE A 127 -10.33 9.52 -9.84
N ALA A 128 -10.49 9.17 -11.12
CA ALA A 128 -10.35 7.81 -11.60
C ALA A 128 -9.16 7.71 -12.57
N CYS A 129 -8.32 6.70 -12.38
CA CYS A 129 -7.23 6.35 -13.28
C CYS A 129 -7.40 4.91 -13.79
N TYR A 130 -6.44 4.38 -14.55
CA TYR A 130 -6.57 3.07 -15.18
C TYR A 130 -6.83 1.90 -14.23
N HIS A 131 -6.37 1.97 -12.99
CA HIS A 131 -6.40 0.83 -12.06
C HIS A 131 -7.22 1.07 -10.79
N HIS A 132 -7.44 2.31 -10.38
CA HIS A 132 -8.25 2.64 -9.19
C HIS A 132 -9.08 3.91 -9.38
N VAL A 133 -9.97 4.14 -8.45
CA VAL A 133 -10.65 5.41 -8.20
C VAL A 133 -10.44 5.79 -6.73
N GLU A 134 -10.16 7.08 -6.49
CA GLU A 134 -10.11 7.63 -5.14
C GLU A 134 -11.47 7.51 -4.47
N TYR A 135 -11.46 7.31 -3.17
CA TYR A 135 -12.67 7.22 -2.36
C TYR A 135 -12.59 8.14 -1.15
N VAL A 136 -13.71 8.30 -0.44
CA VAL A 136 -13.79 9.14 0.76
C VAL A 136 -12.73 8.73 1.77
N LYS A 137 -11.96 9.69 2.28
CA LYS A 137 -10.92 9.41 3.28
C LYS A 137 -11.52 8.83 4.56
N CYS A 138 -10.95 7.74 5.01
CA CYS A 138 -11.32 7.13 6.27
C CYS A 138 -10.38 7.65 7.37
N ASP A 139 -10.89 8.46 8.30
CA ASP A 139 -10.10 9.11 9.36
C ASP A 139 -8.86 9.88 8.87
N GLY A 140 -8.97 10.47 7.69
CA GLY A 140 -7.89 11.21 7.06
C GLY A 140 -6.86 10.33 6.34
N ILE A 141 -7.08 9.00 6.30
CA ILE A 141 -6.32 8.05 5.50
C ILE A 141 -6.96 7.97 4.11
N GLU A 142 -6.15 8.03 3.08
CA GLU A 142 -6.60 7.89 1.70
C GLU A 142 -7.06 6.46 1.43
N VAL A 143 -8.17 6.31 0.73
CA VAL A 143 -8.74 5.02 0.32
C VAL A 143 -8.80 4.98 -1.18
N GLU A 144 -8.26 3.92 -1.76
CA GLU A 144 -8.28 3.68 -3.20
C GLU A 144 -9.04 2.39 -3.51
N LEU A 145 -10.11 2.50 -4.31
CA LEU A 145 -10.85 1.35 -4.79
C LEU A 145 -10.25 0.88 -6.11
N HIS A 146 -9.47 -0.19 -6.04
CA HIS A 146 -8.80 -0.79 -7.18
C HIS A 146 -9.73 -1.76 -7.91
N TYR A 147 -10.07 -1.50 -9.16
CA TYR A 147 -10.70 -2.49 -10.05
C TYR A 147 -9.69 -3.28 -10.85
N ARG A 148 -8.40 -2.91 -10.76
CA ARG A 148 -7.22 -3.69 -11.16
C ARG A 148 -6.18 -3.56 -10.06
N PRO A 149 -5.63 -4.67 -9.53
CA PRO A 149 -4.66 -4.58 -8.42
C PRO A 149 -3.45 -3.70 -8.72
N ALA A 150 -2.93 -3.81 -9.94
CA ALA A 150 -1.80 -3.03 -10.45
C ALA A 150 -1.79 -3.05 -11.99
N PHE A 151 -0.79 -2.43 -12.61
CA PHE A 151 -0.60 -2.42 -14.06
C PHE A 151 0.88 -2.44 -14.44
N LEU A 152 1.15 -2.66 -15.73
CA LEU A 152 2.45 -2.49 -16.37
C LEU A 152 2.30 -1.54 -17.55
N ASN A 153 3.36 -0.78 -17.86
CA ASN A 153 3.35 0.13 -19.00
C ASN A 153 3.35 -0.63 -20.32
N ASN A 154 4.08 -1.74 -20.39
CA ASN A 154 4.06 -2.62 -21.56
C ASN A 154 2.67 -3.26 -21.71
N LEU A 155 1.92 -2.84 -22.70
CA LEU A 155 0.53 -3.26 -22.93
C LEU A 155 0.39 -4.77 -23.15
N ILE A 156 1.40 -5.43 -23.69
CA ILE A 156 1.39 -6.88 -23.92
C ILE A 156 1.51 -7.61 -22.57
N TYR A 157 2.48 -7.21 -21.75
CA TYR A 157 2.66 -7.76 -20.40
C TYR A 157 1.50 -7.40 -19.50
N ASN A 158 1.00 -6.18 -19.60
CA ASN A 158 -0.16 -5.73 -18.84
C ASN A 158 -1.41 -6.56 -19.14
N ARG A 159 -1.68 -6.88 -20.43
CA ARG A 159 -2.81 -7.73 -20.79
C ARG A 159 -2.72 -9.11 -20.13
N ARG A 160 -1.54 -9.75 -20.15
CA ARG A 160 -1.29 -11.04 -19.48
C ARG A 160 -1.47 -10.94 -17.97
N LEU A 161 -0.94 -9.87 -17.37
CA LEU A 161 -1.07 -9.59 -15.94
C LEU A 161 -2.53 -9.42 -15.51
N GLN A 162 -3.35 -8.66 -16.28
CA GLN A 162 -4.76 -8.49 -15.98
C GLN A 162 -5.55 -9.81 -16.08
N GLN A 163 -5.23 -10.67 -17.06
CA GLN A 163 -5.82 -11.99 -17.17
C GLN A 163 -5.48 -12.87 -15.96
N TRP A 164 -4.22 -12.82 -15.52
CA TRP A 164 -3.78 -13.54 -14.32
C TRP A 164 -4.48 -13.02 -13.06
N PHE A 165 -4.61 -11.70 -12.87
CA PHE A 165 -5.36 -11.14 -11.74
C PHE A 165 -6.80 -11.65 -11.71
N LEU A 166 -7.46 -11.72 -12.86
CA LEU A 166 -8.84 -12.22 -12.95
C LEU A 166 -8.93 -13.71 -12.60
N SER A 167 -7.97 -14.54 -13.03
CA SER A 167 -7.95 -15.96 -12.67
C SER A 167 -7.69 -16.22 -11.20
N GLU A 168 -6.94 -15.33 -10.53
CA GLU A 168 -6.58 -15.45 -9.12
C GLU A 168 -7.65 -14.87 -8.16
N ALA A 169 -8.57 -14.06 -8.66
CA ALA A 169 -9.48 -13.24 -7.83
C ALA A 169 -10.24 -14.06 -6.78
N ALA A 170 -10.78 -15.23 -7.15
CA ALA A 170 -11.55 -16.07 -6.23
C ALA A 170 -10.73 -16.53 -5.02
N ALA A 171 -9.51 -17.03 -5.25
CA ALA A 171 -8.62 -17.48 -4.19
C ALA A 171 -8.22 -16.35 -3.23
N GLN A 172 -8.05 -15.12 -3.74
CA GLN A 172 -7.69 -13.97 -2.90
C GLN A 172 -8.88 -13.52 -2.03
N ARG A 173 -10.11 -13.62 -2.54
CA ARG A 173 -11.33 -13.34 -1.76
C ARG A 173 -11.56 -14.34 -0.63
N GLU A 174 -11.27 -15.61 -0.87
CA GLU A 174 -11.51 -16.70 0.10
C GLU A 174 -10.52 -16.69 1.26
N ARG A 175 -9.32 -16.13 1.09
CA ARG A 175 -8.33 -16.04 2.16
C ARG A 175 -8.70 -14.95 3.16
N ARG A 176 -9.43 -15.31 4.19
CA ARG A 176 -9.84 -14.42 5.28
C ARG A 176 -8.84 -14.48 6.45
N VAL A 177 -8.49 -13.34 6.98
CA VAL A 177 -7.61 -13.20 8.15
C VAL A 177 -8.25 -12.29 9.18
N GLU A 178 -8.03 -12.60 10.46
CA GLU A 178 -8.40 -11.73 11.56
C GLU A 178 -7.29 -10.69 11.77
N LEU A 179 -7.67 -9.41 11.76
CA LEU A 179 -6.75 -8.34 12.02
C LEU A 179 -6.51 -8.17 13.53
N PRO A 180 -5.27 -7.77 13.95
CA PRO A 180 -4.97 -7.56 15.36
C PRO A 180 -5.91 -6.56 16.03
N ASN A 181 -6.05 -6.70 17.37
CA ASN A 181 -6.81 -5.80 18.22
C ASN A 181 -8.32 -5.72 17.89
N GLY A 182 -8.90 -6.79 17.38
CA GLY A 182 -10.32 -6.85 17.06
C GLY A 182 -10.74 -5.94 15.91
N ALA A 183 -9.80 -5.58 15.01
CA ALA A 183 -10.09 -4.72 13.86
C ALA A 183 -11.00 -5.39 12.80
N GLY A 184 -11.36 -6.67 13.02
CA GLY A 184 -12.29 -7.43 12.20
C GLY A 184 -11.60 -8.46 11.31
N ILE A 185 -12.41 -9.18 10.53
CA ILE A 185 -11.96 -10.19 9.56
C ILE A 185 -12.04 -9.57 8.18
N VAL A 186 -10.95 -9.68 7.41
CA VAL A 186 -10.85 -9.16 6.05
C VAL A 186 -10.25 -10.20 5.11
N SER A 187 -10.61 -10.15 3.84
CA SER A 187 -9.91 -10.90 2.80
C SER A 187 -8.60 -10.21 2.44
N VAL A 188 -7.52 -10.97 2.31
CA VAL A 188 -6.19 -10.48 1.92
C VAL A 188 -5.55 -11.44 0.91
N PRO A 189 -4.67 -10.97 0.02
CA PRO A 189 -4.02 -11.83 -0.94
C PRO A 189 -3.15 -12.92 -0.30
N THR A 190 -3.07 -14.07 -0.97
CA THR A 190 -2.16 -15.16 -0.60
C THR A 190 -0.70 -14.71 -0.74
N ASN A 191 0.22 -15.43 -0.07
CA ASN A 191 1.66 -15.14 -0.18
C ASN A 191 2.15 -15.34 -1.63
N ALA A 192 1.64 -16.36 -2.33
CA ALA A 192 1.97 -16.61 -3.73
C ALA A 192 1.56 -15.42 -4.62
N PHE A 193 0.31 -14.96 -4.50
CA PHE A 193 -0.15 -13.78 -5.21
C PHE A 193 0.70 -12.54 -4.89
N ASN A 194 0.97 -12.31 -3.61
CA ASN A 194 1.75 -11.15 -3.16
C ASN A 194 3.19 -11.16 -3.68
N ARG A 195 3.82 -12.32 -3.89
CA ARG A 195 5.19 -12.39 -4.45
C ARG A 195 5.25 -11.80 -5.87
N ILE A 196 4.18 -11.94 -6.64
CA ILE A 196 4.06 -11.33 -7.98
C ILE A 196 3.55 -9.89 -7.89
N PHE A 197 2.45 -9.67 -7.18
CA PHE A 197 1.79 -8.37 -7.06
C PHE A 197 2.73 -7.27 -6.51
N LEU A 198 3.45 -7.56 -5.41
CA LEU A 198 4.39 -6.60 -4.86
C LEU A 198 5.59 -6.35 -5.78
N MET A 199 5.99 -7.31 -6.61
CA MET A 199 7.03 -7.08 -7.62
C MET A 199 6.55 -6.12 -8.72
N VAL A 200 5.29 -6.24 -9.18
CA VAL A 200 4.66 -5.25 -10.07
C VAL A 200 4.63 -3.88 -9.41
N HIS A 201 4.23 -3.82 -8.14
CA HIS A 201 4.17 -2.57 -7.37
C HIS A 201 5.56 -1.91 -7.21
N ILE A 202 6.60 -2.71 -6.93
CA ILE A 202 8.00 -2.25 -6.90
C ILE A 202 8.40 -1.68 -8.26
N MET A 203 8.10 -2.37 -9.38
CA MET A 203 8.40 -1.88 -10.72
C MET A 203 7.73 -0.54 -10.97
N ASN A 204 6.45 -0.40 -10.63
CA ASN A 204 5.72 0.85 -10.81
C ASN A 204 6.36 2.01 -10.04
N HIS A 205 6.75 1.81 -8.78
CA HIS A 205 7.45 2.83 -8.02
C HIS A 205 8.80 3.20 -8.62
N VAL A 206 9.59 2.22 -9.08
CA VAL A 206 10.87 2.48 -9.73
C VAL A 206 10.70 3.34 -10.98
N ILE A 207 9.66 3.08 -11.78
CA ILE A 207 9.42 3.81 -13.03
C ILE A 207 8.78 5.19 -12.78
N HIS A 208 7.78 5.30 -11.89
CA HIS A 208 6.94 6.51 -11.81
C HIS A 208 7.33 7.46 -10.69
N ASP A 209 7.53 6.98 -9.47
CA ASP A 209 7.54 7.83 -8.27
C ASP A 209 8.86 7.85 -7.52
N GLY A 210 9.67 6.82 -7.70
CA GLY A 210 10.80 6.49 -6.83
C GLY A 210 10.37 5.59 -5.68
N MET A 211 11.31 4.81 -5.16
CA MET A 211 11.05 3.74 -4.21
C MET A 211 11.81 3.93 -2.91
N GLY A 212 11.15 3.64 -1.78
CA GLY A 212 11.75 3.66 -0.45
C GLY A 212 12.01 2.27 0.13
N MET A 213 12.62 2.26 1.31
CA MET A 213 12.94 1.03 2.05
C MET A 213 11.70 0.26 2.50
N ARG A 214 10.55 0.94 2.69
CA ARG A 214 9.30 0.29 3.14
C ARG A 214 8.88 -0.83 2.20
N GLN A 215 8.86 -0.59 0.89
CA GLN A 215 8.48 -1.58 -0.11
C GLN A 215 9.46 -2.78 -0.12
N MET A 216 10.73 -2.51 0.13
CA MET A 216 11.73 -3.56 0.28
C MET A 216 11.51 -4.40 1.54
N MET A 217 11.19 -3.76 2.67
CA MET A 217 10.88 -4.47 3.92
C MET A 217 9.62 -5.32 3.78
N ASP A 218 8.56 -4.81 3.14
CA ASP A 218 7.34 -5.56 2.84
C ASP A 218 7.68 -6.85 2.06
N TYR A 219 8.51 -6.73 1.03
CA TYR A 219 8.91 -7.87 0.21
C TYR A 219 9.86 -8.82 0.97
N TYR A 220 10.75 -8.29 1.81
CA TYR A 220 11.61 -9.09 2.68
C TYR A 220 10.81 -10.00 3.60
N PHE A 221 9.86 -9.43 4.35
CA PHE A 221 9.06 -10.22 5.29
C PHE A 221 8.13 -11.20 4.59
N LEU A 222 7.61 -10.85 3.41
CA LEU A 222 6.86 -11.77 2.58
C LEU A 222 7.70 -12.99 2.17
N LEU A 223 8.90 -12.79 1.64
CA LEU A 223 9.80 -13.89 1.24
C LEU A 223 10.19 -14.77 2.43
N ARG A 224 10.32 -14.17 3.62
CA ARG A 224 10.65 -14.90 4.86
C ARG A 224 9.55 -15.84 5.32
N GLN A 225 8.31 -15.71 4.80
CA GLN A 225 7.25 -16.70 5.02
C GLN A 225 7.57 -18.07 4.37
N GLY A 226 8.52 -18.08 3.45
CA GLY A 226 8.93 -19.27 2.72
C GLY A 226 8.03 -19.61 1.53
N PHE A 227 8.50 -20.54 0.75
CA PHE A 227 7.83 -21.11 -0.42
C PHE A 227 8.50 -22.45 -0.79
N THR A 228 7.76 -23.33 -1.48
CA THR A 228 8.31 -24.58 -1.97
C THR A 228 9.12 -24.35 -3.26
N GLU A 229 9.85 -25.38 -3.70
CA GLU A 229 10.58 -25.30 -4.97
C GLU A 229 9.62 -25.19 -6.17
N GLU A 230 8.49 -25.87 -6.12
CA GLU A 230 7.45 -25.81 -7.14
C GLU A 230 6.84 -24.38 -7.22
N GLU A 231 6.53 -23.79 -6.07
CA GLU A 231 6.05 -22.40 -6.00
C GLU A 231 7.10 -21.43 -6.55
N ARG A 232 8.38 -21.63 -6.23
CA ARG A 232 9.48 -20.80 -6.75
C ARG A 232 9.57 -20.86 -8.26
N GLN A 233 9.50 -22.08 -8.84
CA GLN A 233 9.56 -22.28 -10.28
C GLN A 233 8.35 -21.63 -10.98
N HIS A 234 7.15 -21.78 -10.41
CA HIS A 234 5.93 -21.13 -10.91
C HIS A 234 6.04 -19.60 -10.86
N ASP A 235 6.46 -19.04 -9.72
CA ASP A 235 6.65 -17.60 -9.58
C ASP A 235 7.66 -17.05 -10.60
N VAL A 236 8.78 -17.74 -10.81
CA VAL A 236 9.80 -17.34 -11.79
C VAL A 236 9.24 -17.38 -13.22
N GLN A 237 8.41 -18.36 -13.53
CA GLN A 237 7.73 -18.42 -14.83
C GLN A 237 6.79 -17.24 -15.05
N LEU A 238 5.97 -16.89 -14.04
CA LEU A 238 5.08 -15.73 -14.09
C LEU A 238 5.86 -14.41 -14.21
N LEU A 239 6.94 -14.26 -13.43
CA LEU A 239 7.81 -13.07 -13.47
C LEU A 239 8.42 -12.87 -14.86
N ARG A 240 8.83 -13.96 -15.54
CA ARG A 240 9.28 -13.92 -16.96
C ARG A 240 8.14 -13.57 -17.91
N GLN A 241 6.98 -14.18 -17.72
CA GLN A 241 5.80 -13.96 -18.56
C GLN A 241 5.31 -12.51 -18.54
N PHE A 242 5.49 -11.83 -17.39
CA PHE A 242 5.12 -10.42 -17.19
C PHE A 242 6.29 -9.44 -17.41
N GLY A 243 7.47 -9.93 -17.84
CA GLY A 243 8.64 -9.07 -18.07
C GLY A 243 9.27 -8.48 -16.81
N LEU A 244 9.02 -9.11 -15.65
CA LEU A 244 9.49 -8.66 -14.33
C LEU A 244 10.80 -9.33 -13.88
N TYR A 245 11.41 -10.18 -14.71
CA TYR A 245 12.60 -10.94 -14.31
C TYR A 245 13.78 -10.01 -13.97
N ASP A 246 14.01 -8.98 -14.77
CA ASP A 246 15.13 -8.05 -14.58
C ASP A 246 15.02 -7.24 -13.29
N ILE A 247 13.83 -6.79 -12.91
CA ILE A 247 13.62 -6.14 -11.62
C ILE A 247 13.75 -7.15 -10.47
N THR A 248 13.32 -8.39 -10.67
CA THR A 248 13.42 -9.42 -9.65
C THR A 248 14.87 -9.74 -9.30
N VAL A 249 15.77 -9.91 -10.28
CA VAL A 249 17.20 -10.16 -9.99
C VAL A 249 17.85 -8.96 -9.28
N ALA A 250 17.42 -7.72 -9.59
CA ALA A 250 17.86 -6.53 -8.90
C ALA A 250 17.37 -6.49 -7.45
N VAL A 251 16.09 -6.78 -7.21
CA VAL A 251 15.51 -6.86 -5.86
C VAL A 251 16.19 -7.94 -5.04
N MET A 252 16.47 -9.12 -5.61
CA MET A 252 17.19 -10.19 -4.88
C MET A 252 18.58 -9.75 -4.46
N PHE A 253 19.28 -8.94 -5.25
CA PHE A 253 20.57 -8.35 -4.86
C PHE A 253 20.40 -7.40 -3.65
N VAL A 254 19.43 -6.49 -3.70
CA VAL A 254 19.11 -5.56 -2.59
C VAL A 254 18.76 -6.33 -1.32
N MET A 255 17.92 -7.38 -1.42
CA MET A 255 17.57 -8.25 -0.29
C MET A 255 18.79 -8.87 0.36
N ARG A 256 19.74 -9.34 -0.45
CA ARG A 256 20.98 -9.95 0.04
C ARG A 256 21.92 -8.92 0.67
N GLN A 257 22.09 -7.76 0.04
CA GLN A 257 23.06 -6.75 0.49
C GLN A 257 22.59 -5.95 1.71
N LEU A 258 21.34 -5.49 1.70
CA LEU A 258 20.84 -4.62 2.76
C LEU A 258 20.23 -5.41 3.93
N PHE A 259 19.59 -6.56 3.67
CA PHE A 259 18.87 -7.32 4.69
C PHE A 259 19.51 -8.68 5.02
N ALA A 260 20.69 -8.97 4.46
CA ALA A 260 21.41 -10.24 4.66
C ALA A 260 20.51 -11.48 4.44
N MET A 261 19.62 -11.42 3.44
CA MET A 261 18.64 -12.49 3.18
C MET A 261 19.33 -13.80 2.83
N PRO A 262 19.01 -14.92 3.52
CA PRO A 262 19.55 -16.23 3.21
C PRO A 262 19.16 -16.71 1.81
N LYS A 263 20.08 -17.41 1.12
CA LYS A 263 19.88 -17.88 -0.28
C LYS A 263 18.57 -18.65 -0.50
N ARG A 264 18.12 -19.44 0.47
CA ARG A 264 16.89 -20.24 0.38
C ARG A 264 15.60 -19.42 0.19
N TYR A 265 15.62 -18.13 0.51
CA TYR A 265 14.50 -17.22 0.35
C TYR A 265 14.60 -16.32 -0.91
N LEU A 266 15.63 -16.51 -1.73
CA LEU A 266 15.78 -15.81 -2.99
C LEU A 266 15.02 -16.56 -4.08
N LEU A 267 14.16 -15.86 -4.80
CA LEU A 267 13.41 -16.43 -5.94
C LEU A 267 14.32 -16.75 -7.12
N VAL A 268 15.31 -15.89 -7.37
CA VAL A 268 16.27 -16.03 -8.46
C VAL A 268 17.67 -15.62 -8.01
N PRO A 269 18.75 -16.04 -8.71
CA PRO A 269 20.09 -15.53 -8.47
C PRO A 269 20.13 -14.00 -8.61
N PRO A 270 20.81 -13.29 -7.68
CA PRO A 270 20.95 -11.84 -7.74
C PRO A 270 21.82 -11.39 -8.93
N ASP A 271 21.50 -10.25 -9.53
CA ASP A 271 22.33 -9.54 -10.50
C ASP A 271 22.95 -8.31 -9.86
N GLU A 272 24.29 -8.24 -9.81
CA GLU A 272 25.02 -7.17 -9.12
C GLU A 272 24.85 -5.83 -9.83
N ARG A 273 24.91 -5.78 -11.17
CA ARG A 273 24.81 -4.54 -11.94
C ARG A 273 23.44 -3.87 -11.74
N ARG A 274 22.38 -4.64 -11.96
CA ARG A 274 21.00 -4.16 -11.80
C ARG A 274 20.67 -3.85 -10.36
N GLY A 275 21.16 -4.69 -9.45
CA GLY A 275 20.94 -4.53 -8.02
C GLY A 275 21.64 -3.33 -7.42
N THR A 276 22.88 -3.06 -7.80
CA THR A 276 23.60 -1.85 -7.36
C THR A 276 22.91 -0.59 -7.85
N PHE A 277 22.44 -0.59 -9.11
CA PHE A 277 21.64 0.51 -9.63
C PHE A 277 20.38 0.74 -8.79
N LEU A 278 19.59 -0.31 -8.56
CA LEU A 278 18.35 -0.23 -7.76
C LEU A 278 18.62 0.22 -6.32
N MET A 279 19.66 -0.29 -5.70
CA MET A 279 20.08 0.09 -4.34
C MET A 279 20.40 1.58 -4.26
N ASN A 280 21.09 2.12 -5.25
CA ASN A 280 21.40 3.54 -5.32
C ASN A 280 20.13 4.39 -5.49
N GLU A 281 19.18 3.98 -6.36
CA GLU A 281 17.90 4.68 -6.51
C GLU A 281 17.12 4.71 -5.18
N ILE A 282 17.12 3.62 -4.40
CA ILE A 282 16.47 3.55 -3.10
C ILE A 282 17.13 4.48 -2.08
N LEU A 283 18.46 4.43 -1.99
CA LEU A 283 19.21 5.15 -0.94
C LEU A 283 19.26 6.66 -1.19
N TYR A 284 19.33 7.09 -2.46
CA TYR A 284 19.42 8.50 -2.83
C TYR A 284 18.06 9.16 -3.12
N GLY A 285 17.11 8.42 -3.69
CA GLY A 285 15.78 8.96 -4.03
C GLY A 285 14.82 9.02 -2.85
N GLY A 286 15.00 8.13 -1.88
CA GLY A 286 14.08 8.01 -0.74
C GLY A 286 12.66 7.61 -1.15
N ASN A 287 11.73 7.64 -0.18
CA ASN A 287 10.35 7.27 -0.41
C ASN A 287 9.67 8.28 -1.35
N PHE A 288 9.10 7.82 -2.47
CA PHE A 288 8.46 8.64 -3.51
C PHE A 288 9.35 9.73 -4.12
N GLY A 289 10.68 9.57 -4.11
CA GLY A 289 11.59 10.59 -4.64
C GLY A 289 11.53 11.95 -3.93
N GLN A 290 10.92 12.02 -2.75
CA GLN A 290 10.69 13.27 -1.99
C GLN A 290 11.98 13.98 -1.59
N TYR A 291 13.08 13.24 -1.51
CA TYR A 291 14.39 13.78 -1.12
C TYR A 291 15.34 13.98 -2.29
N ASP A 292 14.90 13.73 -3.54
CA ASP A 292 15.71 14.06 -4.72
C ASP A 292 15.79 15.58 -4.88
N PRO A 293 16.97 16.20 -4.71
CA PRO A 293 17.13 17.65 -4.78
C PRO A 293 16.68 18.24 -6.13
N GLN A 294 16.72 17.44 -7.19
CA GLN A 294 16.29 17.87 -8.53
C GLN A 294 14.77 17.92 -8.67
N SER A 295 14.05 16.99 -8.01
CA SER A 295 12.58 16.96 -8.02
C SER A 295 11.99 18.10 -7.18
N ILE A 296 12.62 18.46 -6.06
CA ILE A 296 12.20 19.54 -5.16
C ILE A 296 12.29 20.91 -5.87
N GLN A 297 13.24 21.11 -6.78
CA GLN A 297 13.44 22.37 -7.50
C GLN A 297 12.60 22.53 -8.77
N ALA A 298 11.82 21.51 -9.14
CA ALA A 298 11.04 21.53 -10.37
C ALA A 298 9.69 22.25 -10.21
N ASN A 299 9.68 23.56 -10.25
CA ASN A 299 8.49 24.41 -10.07
C ASN A 299 7.62 24.57 -11.34
N THR A 300 8.05 24.05 -12.50
CA THR A 300 7.30 24.17 -13.75
C THR A 300 6.98 22.81 -14.36
N PRO A 301 5.84 22.65 -15.06
CA PRO A 301 5.49 21.40 -15.75
C PRO A 301 6.58 20.93 -16.73
N TRP A 302 7.23 21.86 -17.42
CA TRP A 302 8.31 21.56 -18.35
C TRP A 302 9.54 20.95 -17.65
N ARG A 303 9.98 21.55 -16.52
CA ARG A 303 11.09 21.00 -15.71
C ARG A 303 10.76 19.62 -15.17
N LYS A 304 9.52 19.39 -14.68
CA LYS A 304 9.06 18.07 -14.25
C LYS A 304 9.15 17.04 -15.38
N ASN A 305 8.75 17.39 -16.59
CA ASN A 305 8.85 16.51 -17.76
C ASN A 305 10.30 16.21 -18.14
N MET A 306 11.19 17.21 -18.09
CA MET A 306 12.63 17.01 -18.38
C MET A 306 13.30 16.10 -17.36
N LEU A 307 12.98 16.23 -16.06
CA LEU A 307 13.50 15.35 -15.02
C LEU A 307 13.01 13.92 -15.21
N ARG A 308 11.73 13.76 -15.60
CA ARG A 308 11.16 12.46 -15.93
C ARG A 308 11.89 11.81 -17.10
N LEU A 309 12.11 12.54 -18.18
CA LEU A 309 12.87 12.04 -19.34
C LEU A 309 14.31 11.63 -18.97
N LYS A 310 14.99 12.40 -18.11
CA LYS A 310 16.32 12.03 -17.62
C LYS A 310 16.29 10.74 -16.80
N ARG A 311 15.28 10.57 -15.96
CA ARG A 311 15.08 9.34 -15.18
C ARG A 311 14.82 8.16 -16.10
N ASP A 312 13.90 8.31 -17.05
CA ASP A 312 13.56 7.25 -18.01
C ASP A 312 14.77 6.82 -18.81
N TRP A 313 15.64 7.76 -19.21
CA TRP A 313 16.89 7.45 -19.91
C TRP A 313 17.87 6.63 -19.06
N ARG A 314 18.00 6.92 -17.76
CA ARG A 314 18.83 6.13 -16.85
C ARG A 314 18.25 4.73 -16.65
N LEU A 315 16.93 4.64 -16.47
CA LEU A 315 16.22 3.38 -16.25
C LEU A 315 16.20 2.51 -17.52
N LEU A 316 16.23 3.11 -18.70
CA LEU A 316 16.17 2.41 -19.99
C LEU A 316 17.29 1.36 -20.16
N THR A 317 18.48 1.63 -19.63
CA THR A 317 19.62 0.68 -19.69
C THR A 317 19.47 -0.52 -18.78
N ILE A 318 18.54 -0.46 -17.81
CA ILE A 318 18.32 -1.46 -16.76
C ILE A 318 16.96 -2.17 -16.93
N PHE A 319 15.91 -1.40 -17.24
CA PHE A 319 14.52 -1.86 -17.38
C PHE A 319 13.90 -1.39 -18.71
N PRO A 320 14.46 -1.80 -19.88
CA PRO A 320 14.11 -1.20 -21.18
C PRO A 320 12.62 -1.38 -21.53
N SER A 321 12.03 -2.51 -21.20
CA SER A 321 10.64 -2.79 -21.58
C SER A 321 9.68 -1.75 -21.01
N GLU A 322 9.65 -1.57 -19.71
CA GLU A 322 8.71 -0.65 -19.06
C GLU A 322 8.98 0.82 -19.40
N CYS A 323 10.26 1.20 -19.54
CA CYS A 323 10.65 2.56 -19.91
C CYS A 323 10.25 2.93 -21.34
N LEU A 324 10.39 2.01 -22.29
CA LEU A 324 9.99 2.27 -23.69
C LEU A 324 8.49 2.38 -23.87
N TRP A 325 7.73 1.62 -23.07
CA TRP A 325 6.28 1.62 -23.14
C TRP A 325 5.62 2.72 -22.28
N GLU A 326 6.33 3.31 -21.31
CA GLU A 326 5.79 4.36 -20.42
C GLU A 326 5.19 5.55 -21.20
N PRO A 327 5.87 6.17 -22.19
CA PRO A 327 5.27 7.24 -22.95
C PRO A 327 4.01 6.81 -23.73
N ILE A 328 4.03 5.59 -24.31
CA ILE A 328 2.89 5.04 -25.04
C ILE A 328 1.71 4.83 -24.10
N PHE A 329 1.96 4.20 -22.94
CA PHE A 329 0.93 3.97 -21.91
C PHE A 329 0.34 5.30 -21.42
N ARG A 330 1.16 6.32 -21.19
CA ARG A 330 0.73 7.64 -20.72
C ARG A 330 -0.22 8.32 -21.72
N TRP A 331 0.11 8.31 -23.02
CA TRP A 331 -0.77 8.82 -24.07
C TRP A 331 -2.08 8.05 -24.12
N TRP A 332 -2.03 6.73 -24.11
CA TRP A 332 -3.20 5.88 -24.09
C TRP A 332 -4.07 6.14 -22.84
N HIS A 333 -3.45 6.25 -21.66
CA HIS A 333 -4.14 6.53 -20.40
C HIS A 333 -4.79 7.93 -20.37
N PHE A 334 -4.16 8.92 -21.01
CA PHE A 334 -4.77 10.24 -21.17
C PHE A 334 -6.12 10.15 -21.90
N PHE A 335 -6.19 9.45 -23.03
CA PHE A 335 -7.45 9.24 -23.75
C PHE A 335 -8.43 8.36 -22.96
N TRP A 336 -7.94 7.33 -22.29
CA TRP A 336 -8.76 6.49 -21.43
C TRP A 336 -9.52 7.32 -20.39
N ARG A 337 -8.87 8.27 -19.72
CA ARG A 337 -9.50 9.16 -18.72
C ARG A 337 -10.58 10.09 -19.28
N GLN A 338 -10.52 10.45 -20.56
CA GLN A 338 -11.56 11.26 -21.19
C GLN A 338 -12.85 10.47 -21.41
N LEU A 339 -12.78 9.14 -21.41
CA LEU A 339 -13.91 8.24 -21.66
C LEU A 339 -14.54 7.66 -20.38
N HIS A 340 -13.90 7.84 -19.24
CA HIS A 340 -14.31 7.30 -17.94
C HIS A 340 -14.34 8.37 -16.86
#